data_5549960521d62a42c7abc3c587089a88
#
_entry.id   5549960521d62a42c7abc3c587089a88
#
_cell.length_a   1.000
_cell.length_b   1.000
_cell.length_c   1.000
_cell.angle_alpha   90.00
_cell.angle_beta   90.00
_cell.angle_gamma   90.00
#
_symmetry.space_group_name_H-M   'P 1'
#
loop_
_entity.id
_entity.type
_entity.pdbx_description
1 polymer ?
#
loop_
_entity_poly.entity_id
_entity_poly.type
_entity_poly.pdbx_seq_one_letter_code
_entity_poly.pdbx_strand_id
1 'polypeptide(L)'
;MPRTRRIDEFVEILQSFNPETLTSAAVLDICSDTDLDDASLSRYVHWHDSMYTRNLIYRNDLFEVMAVCWQKGQKTVLHTHNGQLGWMMVNRGVAEVTNFKWQGCNASEGQNQGGLDCLAGATELDLARESVEVCGRGGHVNSIDRVRTIHQVAVVGEEPVV
;
A
#
# COMPACT_ATOMS: atom_id res chain seq x y z
N MET A 1 -5.03 -20.24 10.41
CA MET A 1 -3.65 -19.79 10.17
C MET A 1 -3.50 -19.57 8.67
N PRO A 2 -2.86 -18.48 8.23
CA PRO A 2 -2.62 -18.26 6.81
C PRO A 2 -1.79 -19.41 6.22
N ARG A 3 -1.98 -19.66 4.93
CA ARG A 3 -1.26 -20.71 4.21
C ARG A 3 0.01 -20.14 3.66
N THR A 4 1.13 -20.84 3.83
CA THR A 4 2.37 -20.48 3.14
C THR A 4 2.19 -20.71 1.64
N ARG A 5 2.41 -19.66 0.85
CA ARG A 5 2.34 -19.66 -0.62
C ARG A 5 3.59 -19.05 -1.22
N ARG A 6 3.99 -19.59 -2.35
CA ARG A 6 4.98 -18.93 -3.20
C ARG A 6 4.37 -17.70 -3.86
N ILE A 7 5.20 -16.73 -4.22
CA ILE A 7 4.70 -15.50 -4.87
C ILE A 7 4.04 -15.76 -6.23
N ASP A 8 4.54 -16.73 -6.98
CA ASP A 8 3.93 -17.16 -8.24
C ASP A 8 2.54 -17.78 -8.03
N GLU A 9 2.36 -18.65 -7.05
CA GLU A 9 1.04 -19.23 -6.68
C GLU A 9 0.05 -18.14 -6.25
N PHE A 10 0.51 -17.15 -5.48
CA PHE A 10 -0.32 -16.02 -5.08
C PHE A 10 -0.81 -15.21 -6.28
N VAL A 11 0.10 -14.94 -7.24
CA VAL A 11 -0.24 -14.24 -8.48
C VAL A 11 -1.22 -15.06 -9.33
N GLU A 12 -1.02 -16.37 -9.46
CA GLU A 12 -1.92 -17.26 -10.19
C GLU A 12 -3.35 -17.25 -9.62
N ILE A 13 -3.49 -17.22 -8.28
CA ILE A 13 -4.80 -17.08 -7.64
C ILE A 13 -5.45 -15.75 -8.04
N LEU A 14 -4.73 -14.65 -7.98
CA LEU A 14 -5.27 -13.35 -8.40
C LEU A 14 -5.63 -13.31 -9.88
N GLN A 15 -4.87 -13.97 -10.75
CA GLN A 15 -5.16 -14.09 -12.18
C GLN A 15 -6.43 -14.92 -12.48
N SER A 16 -6.84 -15.79 -11.57
CA SER A 16 -8.06 -16.59 -11.74
C SER A 16 -9.36 -15.76 -11.64
N PHE A 17 -9.27 -14.53 -11.13
CA PHE A 17 -10.40 -13.62 -11.06
C PHE A 17 -10.59 -12.87 -12.37
N ASN A 18 -11.85 -12.61 -12.70
CA ASN A 18 -12.27 -11.70 -13.75
C ASN A 18 -12.71 -10.34 -13.13
N PRO A 19 -13.02 -9.30 -13.95
CA PRO A 19 -13.44 -8.00 -13.44
C PRO A 19 -14.64 -8.03 -12.50
N GLU A 20 -15.54 -9.01 -12.64
CA GLU A 20 -16.75 -9.12 -11.82
C GLU A 20 -16.47 -9.79 -10.47
N THR A 21 -15.51 -10.70 -10.44
CA THR A 21 -15.15 -11.50 -9.25
C THR A 21 -13.98 -10.93 -8.46
N LEU A 22 -13.15 -10.07 -9.06
CA LEU A 22 -12.04 -9.38 -8.38
C LEU A 22 -12.59 -8.24 -7.49
N THR A 23 -13.28 -8.62 -6.43
CA THR A 23 -13.84 -7.68 -5.46
C THR A 23 -12.84 -7.36 -4.36
N SER A 24 -13.04 -6.21 -3.67
CA SER A 24 -12.19 -5.83 -2.53
C SER A 24 -12.20 -6.90 -1.44
N ALA A 25 -13.35 -7.51 -1.17
CA ALA A 25 -13.49 -8.58 -0.18
C ALA A 25 -12.69 -9.83 -0.60
N ALA A 26 -12.79 -10.25 -1.87
CA ALA A 26 -12.05 -11.42 -2.36
C ALA A 26 -10.54 -11.24 -2.27
N VAL A 27 -10.02 -10.05 -2.60
CA VAL A 27 -8.60 -9.75 -2.46
C VAL A 27 -8.17 -9.74 -1.00
N LEU A 28 -8.96 -9.12 -0.12
CA LEU A 28 -8.70 -9.08 1.31
C LEU A 28 -8.65 -10.49 1.92
N ASP A 29 -9.59 -11.37 1.54
CA ASP A 29 -9.64 -12.76 2.00
C ASP A 29 -8.39 -13.54 1.59
N ILE A 30 -7.95 -13.39 0.33
CA ILE A 30 -6.75 -14.06 -0.16
C ILE A 30 -5.50 -13.52 0.54
N CYS A 31 -5.37 -12.20 0.68
CA CYS A 31 -4.26 -11.60 1.39
C CYS A 31 -4.20 -12.08 2.85
N SER A 32 -5.34 -12.14 3.53
CA SER A 32 -5.42 -12.57 4.93
C SER A 32 -5.16 -14.08 5.12
N ASP A 33 -5.43 -14.91 4.09
CA ASP A 33 -5.15 -16.36 4.09
C ASP A 33 -3.75 -16.70 3.56
N THR A 34 -2.89 -15.70 3.29
CA THR A 34 -1.58 -15.91 2.68
C THR A 34 -0.45 -15.46 3.60
N ASP A 35 0.54 -16.35 3.79
CA ASP A 35 1.87 -16.05 4.30
C ASP A 35 2.86 -16.34 3.16
N LEU A 36 3.45 -15.29 2.58
CA LEU A 36 4.32 -15.45 1.41
C LEU A 36 5.66 -16.07 1.81
N ASP A 37 6.09 -17.07 1.01
CA ASP A 37 7.41 -17.66 1.13
C ASP A 37 8.52 -16.67 0.77
N ASP A 38 9.40 -16.40 1.75
CA ASP A 38 10.51 -15.46 1.61
C ASP A 38 11.46 -15.81 0.45
N ALA A 39 11.69 -17.10 0.21
CA ALA A 39 12.60 -17.54 -0.83
C ALA A 39 12.06 -17.21 -2.23
N SER A 40 10.75 -17.38 -2.45
CA SER A 40 10.12 -17.06 -3.72
C SER A 40 10.03 -15.54 -3.97
N LEU A 41 9.91 -14.75 -2.88
CA LEU A 41 9.84 -13.29 -2.95
C LEU A 41 11.21 -12.65 -3.16
N SER A 42 12.30 -13.33 -2.76
CA SER A 42 13.66 -12.77 -2.69
C SER A 42 14.15 -12.13 -3.99
N ARG A 43 13.77 -12.67 -5.15
CA ARG A 43 14.15 -12.13 -6.48
C ARG A 43 13.57 -10.75 -6.78
N TYR A 44 12.56 -10.31 -6.03
CA TYR A 44 11.93 -9.01 -6.15
C TYR A 44 12.32 -8.05 -5.02
N VAL A 45 13.17 -8.49 -4.09
CA VAL A 45 13.63 -7.66 -2.98
C VAL A 45 14.90 -6.93 -3.40
N HIS A 46 14.76 -5.65 -3.69
CA HIS A 46 15.87 -4.78 -4.05
C HIS A 46 15.87 -3.57 -3.14
N TRP A 47 17.04 -3.26 -2.59
CA TRP A 47 17.24 -2.15 -1.64
C TRP A 47 17.93 -0.96 -2.31
N HIS A 48 17.61 0.23 -1.83
CA HIS A 48 18.32 1.45 -2.21
C HIS A 48 18.53 2.33 -0.98
N ASP A 49 19.73 2.86 -0.81
CA ASP A 49 20.13 3.53 0.45
C ASP A 49 19.37 4.84 0.71
N SER A 50 18.99 5.57 -0.32
CA SER A 50 18.37 6.89 -0.17
C SER A 50 16.86 6.90 -0.30
N MET A 51 16.23 5.83 -0.79
CA MET A 51 14.79 5.77 -1.01
C MET A 51 14.28 4.33 -0.98
N TYR A 52 13.02 4.15 -0.66
CA TYR A 52 12.36 2.85 -0.84
C TYR A 52 12.23 2.48 -2.32
N THR A 53 12.14 1.20 -2.61
CA THR A 53 11.98 0.70 -3.98
C THR A 53 10.60 0.09 -4.20
N ARG A 54 10.14 0.10 -5.44
CA ARG A 54 8.91 -0.53 -5.91
C ARG A 54 9.25 -1.47 -7.05
N ASN A 55 9.15 -2.76 -6.79
CA ASN A 55 9.62 -3.80 -7.69
C ASN A 55 8.41 -4.56 -8.24
N LEU A 56 8.15 -4.41 -9.53
CA LEU A 56 7.01 -5.04 -10.18
C LEU A 56 7.19 -6.56 -10.21
N ILE A 57 6.20 -7.27 -9.69
CA ILE A 57 6.11 -8.73 -9.72
C ILE A 57 5.24 -9.16 -10.91
N TYR A 58 4.05 -8.55 -11.02
CA TYR A 58 3.08 -8.86 -12.05
C TYR A 58 2.21 -7.65 -12.39
N ARG A 59 1.77 -7.56 -13.64
CA ARG A 59 0.80 -6.55 -14.12
C ARG A 59 -0.06 -7.14 -15.22
N ASN A 60 -1.34 -6.81 -15.18
CA ASN A 60 -2.27 -6.95 -16.29
C ASN A 60 -3.21 -5.72 -16.34
N ASP A 61 -4.27 -5.78 -17.12
CA ASP A 61 -5.23 -4.67 -17.26
C ASP A 61 -6.09 -4.45 -15.99
N LEU A 62 -6.11 -5.39 -15.04
CA LEU A 62 -6.96 -5.34 -13.84
C LEU A 62 -6.19 -4.93 -12.59
N PHE A 63 -4.95 -5.39 -12.42
CA PHE A 63 -4.17 -5.16 -11.19
C PHE A 63 -2.67 -5.23 -11.42
N GLU A 64 -1.95 -4.71 -10.43
CA GLU A 64 -0.50 -4.85 -10.27
C GLU A 64 -0.18 -5.50 -8.93
N VAL A 65 0.85 -6.33 -8.92
CA VAL A 65 1.47 -6.86 -7.70
C VAL A 65 2.91 -6.36 -7.64
N MET A 66 3.29 -5.76 -6.53
CA MET A 66 4.62 -5.18 -6.33
C MET A 66 5.22 -5.62 -5.00
N ALA A 67 6.53 -5.87 -4.98
CA ALA A 67 7.30 -5.87 -3.75
C ALA A 67 7.81 -4.44 -3.49
N VAL A 68 7.41 -3.86 -2.38
CA VAL A 68 7.88 -2.54 -1.96
C VAL A 68 8.85 -2.75 -0.80
N CYS A 69 10.06 -2.20 -0.93
CA CYS A 69 11.14 -2.47 0.02
C CYS A 69 11.61 -1.17 0.66
N TRP A 70 11.54 -1.11 1.99
CA TRP A 70 11.99 0.04 2.79
C TRP A 70 13.12 -0.40 3.72
N GLN A 71 14.22 0.34 3.73
CA GLN A 71 15.25 0.22 4.76
C GLN A 71 14.84 1.01 6.01
N LYS A 72 15.50 0.74 7.13
CA LYS A 72 15.32 1.47 8.39
C LYS A 72 15.34 2.99 8.17
N GLY A 73 14.34 3.67 8.71
CA GLY A 73 14.19 5.12 8.64
C GLY A 73 13.60 5.65 7.33
N GLN A 74 13.39 4.79 6.34
CA GLN A 74 12.69 5.19 5.12
C GLN A 74 11.19 5.27 5.35
N LYS A 75 10.56 6.17 4.60
CA LYS A 75 9.11 6.38 4.60
C LYS A 75 8.65 6.88 3.24
N THR A 76 7.37 6.71 2.93
CA THR A 76 6.78 7.33 1.75
C THR A 76 6.54 8.83 2.01
N VAL A 77 6.40 9.61 0.95
CA VAL A 77 5.74 10.91 1.05
C VAL A 77 4.26 10.69 1.39
N LEU A 78 3.59 11.74 1.85
CA LEU A 78 2.13 11.74 1.93
C LEU A 78 1.57 11.60 0.52
N HIS A 79 0.70 10.63 0.30
CA HIS A 79 0.15 10.35 -1.02
C HIS A 79 -1.25 9.73 -0.96
N THR A 80 -1.89 9.72 -2.11
CA THR A 80 -3.14 9.01 -2.37
C THR A 80 -2.90 7.96 -3.45
N HIS A 81 -3.87 7.14 -3.73
CA HIS A 81 -3.81 6.12 -4.79
C HIS A 81 -4.54 6.52 -6.08
N ASN A 82 -4.85 7.81 -6.26
CA ASN A 82 -5.48 8.34 -7.48
C ASN A 82 -6.74 7.56 -7.91
N GLY A 83 -7.60 7.26 -6.96
CA GLY A 83 -8.83 6.51 -7.23
C GLY A 83 -8.65 5.00 -7.40
N GLN A 84 -7.46 4.46 -7.16
CA GLN A 84 -7.22 3.02 -7.17
C GLN A 84 -7.41 2.42 -5.77
N LEU A 85 -7.86 1.17 -5.72
CA LEU A 85 -7.82 0.36 -4.51
C LEU A 85 -6.42 -0.20 -4.30
N GLY A 86 -6.01 -0.34 -3.05
CA GLY A 86 -4.75 -0.96 -2.69
C GLY A 86 -4.88 -1.88 -1.47
N TRP A 87 -4.03 -2.88 -1.42
CA TRP A 87 -3.88 -3.77 -0.26
C TRP A 87 -2.39 -3.93 -0.01
N MET A 88 -2.00 -3.85 1.24
CA MET A 88 -0.61 -4.02 1.66
C MET A 88 -0.51 -5.15 2.66
N MET A 89 0.32 -6.13 2.35
CA MET A 89 0.76 -7.19 3.25
C MET A 89 2.20 -6.93 3.64
N VAL A 90 2.55 -7.09 4.91
CA VAL A 90 3.95 -7.02 5.35
C VAL A 90 4.50 -8.43 5.49
N ASN A 91 5.50 -8.76 4.68
CA ASN A 91 6.16 -10.06 4.68
C ASN A 91 7.39 -10.11 5.60
N ARG A 92 8.06 -8.97 5.80
CA ARG A 92 9.23 -8.83 6.66
C ARG A 92 9.20 -7.47 7.36
N GLY A 93 9.68 -7.42 8.60
CA GLY A 93 9.78 -6.21 9.39
C GLY A 93 8.43 -5.72 9.90
N VAL A 94 8.38 -4.46 10.28
CA VAL A 94 7.19 -3.80 10.80
C VAL A 94 7.03 -2.42 10.16
N ALA A 95 5.88 -2.16 9.56
CA ALA A 95 5.50 -0.87 9.00
C ALA A 95 4.45 -0.18 9.86
N GLU A 96 4.54 1.13 9.95
CA GLU A 96 3.48 2.00 10.46
C GLU A 96 2.80 2.69 9.29
N VAL A 97 1.47 2.60 9.24
CA VAL A 97 0.63 3.30 8.28
C VAL A 97 -0.11 4.40 9.04
N THR A 98 0.20 5.64 8.73
CA THR A 98 -0.54 6.80 9.27
C THR A 98 -1.50 7.30 8.22
N ASN A 99 -2.79 7.31 8.53
CA ASN A 99 -3.86 7.84 7.70
C ASN A 99 -4.21 9.27 8.13
N PHE A 100 -4.51 10.11 7.15
CA PHE A 100 -4.85 11.51 7.35
C PHE A 100 -6.16 11.83 6.65
N LYS A 101 -6.95 12.65 7.32
CA LYS A 101 -8.14 13.28 6.75
C LYS A 101 -7.77 14.67 6.25
N TRP A 102 -8.12 14.95 5.01
CA TRP A 102 -8.02 16.30 4.47
C TRP A 102 -9.03 17.23 5.16
N GLN A 103 -8.58 18.41 5.60
CA GLN A 103 -9.40 19.42 6.23
C GLN A 103 -9.50 20.69 5.36
N GLY A 104 -8.47 20.97 4.58
CA GLY A 104 -8.42 22.14 3.73
C GLY A 104 -7.10 22.30 3.00
N CYS A 105 -7.01 23.32 2.20
CA CYS A 105 -5.77 23.75 1.54
C CYS A 105 -5.82 25.27 1.27
N ASN A 106 -4.66 25.85 0.94
CA ASN A 106 -4.53 27.26 0.58
C ASN A 106 -4.80 27.57 -0.90
N ALA A 107 -5.39 26.64 -1.66
CA ALA A 107 -5.81 26.91 -3.02
C ALA A 107 -6.96 27.94 -3.04
N SER A 108 -7.00 28.80 -4.06
CA SER A 108 -8.03 29.82 -4.20
C SER A 108 -9.44 29.23 -4.34
N GLU A 109 -10.45 29.95 -3.84
CA GLU A 109 -11.86 29.59 -3.99
C GLU A 109 -12.20 29.33 -5.47
N GLY A 110 -12.79 28.18 -5.75
CA GLY A 110 -13.09 27.71 -7.12
C GLY A 110 -12.29 26.46 -7.54
N GLN A 111 -11.15 26.17 -6.90
CA GLN A 111 -10.41 24.93 -7.04
C GLN A 111 -10.77 23.89 -5.97
N ASN A 112 -11.55 24.30 -4.97
CA ASN A 112 -12.01 23.50 -3.82
C ASN A 112 -13.27 22.66 -4.12
N GLN A 113 -13.40 22.08 -5.29
CA GLN A 113 -14.52 21.19 -5.55
C GLN A 113 -14.26 19.77 -4.99
N GLY A 114 -14.23 19.70 -3.66
CA GLY A 114 -14.53 18.46 -2.90
C GLY A 114 -13.71 17.21 -3.23
N GLY A 115 -12.49 17.33 -3.74
CA GLY A 115 -11.69 16.19 -4.10
C GLY A 115 -10.19 16.47 -4.13
N LEU A 116 -9.43 15.48 -4.56
CA LEU A 116 -7.98 15.49 -4.72
C LEU A 116 -7.48 16.58 -5.72
N ASP A 117 -8.37 17.20 -6.48
CA ASP A 117 -8.06 18.29 -7.43
C ASP A 117 -7.49 19.53 -6.73
N CYS A 118 -7.75 19.69 -5.45
CA CYS A 118 -7.14 20.73 -4.61
C CYS A 118 -5.61 20.59 -4.53
N LEU A 119 -5.09 19.38 -4.67
CA LEU A 119 -3.65 19.10 -4.59
C LEU A 119 -2.87 19.73 -5.76
N ALA A 120 -3.47 19.90 -6.91
CA ALA A 120 -2.79 20.36 -8.13
C ALA A 120 -2.34 21.84 -8.07
N GLY A 121 -2.91 22.66 -7.18
CA GLY A 121 -2.56 24.06 -7.04
C GLY A 121 -2.23 24.51 -5.62
N ALA A 122 -2.34 23.60 -4.64
CA ALA A 122 -2.08 23.90 -3.25
C ALA A 122 -0.57 23.83 -2.94
N THR A 123 -0.07 24.79 -2.18
CA THR A 123 1.28 24.76 -1.61
C THR A 123 1.27 24.32 -0.14
N GLU A 124 0.11 24.36 0.50
CA GLU A 124 -0.10 23.94 1.89
C GLU A 124 -1.38 23.13 1.99
N LEU A 125 -1.32 22.03 2.74
CA LEU A 125 -2.45 21.17 3.05
C LEU A 125 -2.69 21.17 4.56
N ASP A 126 -3.95 21.32 4.94
CA ASP A 126 -4.38 21.09 6.32
C ASP A 126 -4.88 19.66 6.45
N LEU A 127 -4.12 18.85 7.21
CA LEU A 127 -4.34 17.42 7.38
C LEU A 127 -4.47 17.10 8.88
N ALA A 128 -5.56 16.45 9.26
CA ALA A 128 -5.70 15.86 10.58
C ALA A 128 -5.30 14.39 10.55
N ARG A 129 -4.49 13.93 11.51
CA ARG A 129 -4.21 12.51 11.69
C ARG A 129 -5.52 11.81 12.08
N GLU A 130 -5.89 10.78 11.33
CA GLU A 130 -7.13 10.02 11.55
C GLU A 130 -6.86 8.70 12.28
N SER A 131 -5.88 7.94 11.82
CA SER A 131 -5.49 6.68 12.44
C SER A 131 -4.01 6.38 12.27
N VAL A 132 -3.51 5.51 13.12
CA VAL A 132 -2.18 4.91 13.01
C VAL A 132 -2.35 3.40 13.16
N GLU A 133 -1.85 2.66 12.21
CA GLU A 133 -1.89 1.20 12.21
C GLU A 133 -0.47 0.65 12.10
N VAL A 134 -0.16 -0.35 12.92
CA VAL A 134 1.13 -1.03 12.88
C VAL A 134 0.93 -2.40 12.24
N CYS A 135 1.57 -2.61 11.12
CA CYS A 135 1.46 -3.79 10.29
C CYS A 135 2.77 -4.58 10.35
N GLY A 136 2.67 -5.86 10.71
CA GLY A 136 3.79 -6.80 10.70
C GLY A 136 3.41 -8.09 10.00
N ARG A 137 4.39 -8.99 9.83
CA ARG A 137 4.15 -10.33 9.28
C ARG A 137 3.10 -11.07 10.11
N GLY A 138 2.24 -11.80 9.45
CA GLY A 138 1.33 -12.74 10.11
C GLY A 138 -0.12 -12.33 10.23
N GLY A 139 -0.61 -11.44 9.37
CA GLY A 139 -2.04 -11.39 9.19
C GLY A 139 -2.73 -10.05 9.24
N HIS A 140 -1.99 -8.97 9.33
CA HIS A 140 -2.61 -7.67 9.12
C HIS A 140 -2.49 -7.25 7.67
N VAL A 141 -3.61 -7.04 7.00
CA VAL A 141 -3.70 -6.50 5.65
C VAL A 141 -4.31 -5.12 5.75
N ASN A 142 -3.50 -4.12 5.44
CA ASN A 142 -3.99 -2.75 5.33
C ASN A 142 -4.66 -2.57 3.97
N SER A 143 -5.93 -2.14 3.98
CA SER A 143 -6.68 -1.79 2.77
C SER A 143 -6.79 -0.28 2.62
N ILE A 144 -6.59 0.19 1.40
CA ILE A 144 -6.60 1.61 1.08
C ILE A 144 -7.81 1.91 0.21
N ASP A 145 -8.66 2.82 0.67
CA ASP A 145 -9.85 3.25 -0.05
C ASP A 145 -9.49 4.17 -1.23
N ARG A 146 -10.32 4.10 -2.28
CA ARG A 146 -10.16 4.78 -3.56
C ARG A 146 -10.04 6.31 -3.47
N VAL A 147 -10.76 6.95 -2.57
CA VAL A 147 -11.16 8.35 -2.80
C VAL A 147 -10.64 9.34 -1.76
N ARG A 148 -10.31 8.92 -0.55
CA ARG A 148 -10.08 9.88 0.55
C ARG A 148 -8.89 9.61 1.43
N THR A 149 -8.21 8.50 1.25
CA THR A 149 -7.10 8.14 2.13
C THR A 149 -5.82 8.82 1.66
N ILE A 150 -5.44 9.87 2.36
CA ILE A 150 -4.07 10.39 2.32
C ILE A 150 -3.31 9.63 3.38
N HIS A 151 -2.21 9.00 3.01
CA HIS A 151 -1.44 8.24 3.98
C HIS A 151 0.07 8.33 3.80
N GLN A 152 0.76 7.89 4.82
CA GLN A 152 2.21 7.69 4.83
C GLN A 152 2.52 6.31 5.41
N VAL A 153 3.47 5.60 4.81
CA VAL A 153 4.02 4.35 5.34
C VAL A 153 5.45 4.62 5.79
N ALA A 154 5.79 4.18 7.00
CA ALA A 154 7.12 4.31 7.57
C ALA A 154 7.60 2.98 8.17
N VAL A 155 8.90 2.74 8.16
CA VAL A 155 9.51 1.62 8.89
C VAL A 155 9.54 1.95 10.38
N VAL A 156 9.02 1.05 11.20
CA VAL A 156 9.14 1.09 12.66
C VAL A 156 9.92 -0.12 13.12
N GLY A 157 11.08 0.10 13.71
CA GLY A 157 11.98 -0.96 14.17
C GLY A 157 13.31 -0.98 13.44
N GLU A 158 14.07 -2.04 13.68
CA GLU A 158 15.45 -2.18 13.21
C GLU A 158 15.54 -2.93 11.88
N GLU A 159 14.56 -3.77 11.59
CA GLU A 159 14.55 -4.60 10.39
C GLU A 159 13.96 -3.86 9.19
N PRO A 160 14.50 -4.09 7.98
CA PRO A 160 13.92 -3.58 6.76
C PRO A 160 12.55 -4.24 6.50
N VAL A 161 11.66 -3.51 5.83
CA VAL A 161 10.28 -3.93 5.53
C VAL A 161 10.16 -4.34 4.06
N VAL A 162 9.49 -5.45 3.84
CA VAL A 162 9.03 -5.92 2.53
C VAL A 162 7.56 -6.27 2.61
#